data_2c5144c397d65166930416c545454b40
#
_entry.id   2c5144c397d65166930416c545454b40
#
_cell.length_a   1.000
_cell.length_b   1.000
_cell.length_c   1.000
_cell.angle_alpha   90.00
_cell.angle_beta   90.00
_cell.angle_gamma   90.00
#
_symmetry.space_group_name_H-M   'P 1'
#
loop_
_entity.id
_entity.type
_entity.pdbx_description
1 polymer ?
#
loop_
_entity_poly.entity_id
_entity_poly.type
_entity_poly.pdbx_seq_one_letter_code
_entity_poly.pdbx_strand_id
1 'polypeptide(L)'
;RVLFRSAKLYRFIGPPLSESFERYYGFSHEKAYEAVQKYRERYNTTGIFECKLYPGVEKCIRTLKEQGYRIGMASSKPEVSCRRILEHFGILPLFDDVVGATFDGTRDKKSEILKEVMHRWSHIPKSEMCLIGDTMFDVNGAKELGIACLAVSFGFGDVKEMKEAGVIGVCDSMEELPG
;
A
#
# COMPACT_ATOMS: atom_id res chain seq x y z
N ARG A 1 -3.79 -30.89 8.85
CA ARG A 1 -2.86 -29.74 8.97
C ARG A 1 -2.34 -29.45 7.57
N VAL A 2 -2.98 -28.51 6.88
CA VAL A 2 -2.45 -28.05 5.59
C VAL A 2 -1.30 -27.10 5.91
N LEU A 3 -0.08 -27.53 5.65
CA LEU A 3 1.11 -26.68 5.69
C LEU A 3 1.01 -25.72 4.50
N PHE A 4 0.49 -24.52 4.72
CA PHE A 4 0.57 -23.43 3.77
C PHE A 4 2.05 -23.09 3.59
N ARG A 5 2.59 -23.35 2.40
CA ARG A 5 3.92 -22.86 2.03
C ARG A 5 3.78 -21.34 1.85
N SER A 6 4.36 -20.58 2.76
CA SER A 6 4.30 -19.10 2.79
C SER A 6 4.66 -18.47 1.43
N ALA A 7 5.59 -19.03 0.68
CA ALA A 7 5.96 -18.59 -0.67
C ALA A 7 4.78 -18.52 -1.66
N LYS A 8 3.74 -19.35 -1.50
CA LYS A 8 2.53 -19.28 -2.37
C LYS A 8 1.61 -18.13 -1.99
N LEU A 9 1.75 -17.56 -0.80
CA LEU A 9 0.88 -16.47 -0.32
C LEU A 9 1.40 -15.08 -0.70
N TYR A 10 2.67 -14.94 -1.10
CA TYR A 10 3.21 -13.65 -1.55
C TYR A 10 2.43 -13.03 -2.72
N ARG A 11 1.88 -13.87 -3.60
CA ARG A 11 1.05 -13.43 -4.73
C ARG A 11 -0.29 -12.79 -4.33
N PHE A 12 -0.68 -12.90 -3.05
CA PHE A 12 -1.85 -12.22 -2.49
C PHE A 12 -1.54 -10.80 -2.01
N ILE A 13 -0.27 -10.39 -2.01
CA ILE A 13 0.14 -9.06 -1.60
C ILE A 13 0.09 -8.14 -2.81
N GLY A 14 -0.69 -7.07 -2.68
CA GLY A 14 -0.89 -6.06 -3.73
C GLY A 14 -2.30 -6.08 -4.34
N PRO A 15 -2.75 -7.18 -4.98
CA PRO A 15 -4.08 -7.21 -5.60
C PRO A 15 -5.20 -7.32 -4.54
N PRO A 16 -6.45 -6.97 -4.91
CA PRO A 16 -7.63 -7.27 -4.11
C PRO A 16 -7.73 -8.76 -3.76
N LEU A 17 -8.13 -9.09 -2.52
CA LEU A 17 -8.21 -10.48 -2.07
C LEU A 17 -9.19 -11.32 -2.89
N SER A 18 -10.34 -10.75 -3.27
CA SER A 18 -11.32 -11.43 -4.12
C SER A 18 -10.72 -11.86 -5.45
N GLU A 19 -10.05 -10.95 -6.14
CA GLU A 19 -9.33 -11.23 -7.39
C GLU A 19 -8.28 -12.33 -7.20
N SER A 20 -7.54 -12.28 -6.09
CA SER A 20 -6.55 -13.29 -5.76
C SER A 20 -7.17 -14.68 -5.56
N PHE A 21 -8.32 -14.78 -4.89
CA PHE A 21 -9.04 -16.05 -4.74
C PHE A 21 -9.59 -16.58 -6.07
N GLU A 22 -10.16 -15.72 -6.90
CA GLU A 22 -10.62 -16.08 -8.24
C GLU A 22 -9.45 -16.59 -9.10
N ARG A 23 -8.37 -15.81 -9.17
CA ARG A 23 -7.21 -16.08 -10.04
C ARG A 23 -6.40 -17.30 -9.63
N TYR A 24 -6.15 -17.48 -8.33
CA TYR A 24 -5.20 -18.50 -7.86
C TYR A 24 -5.86 -19.78 -7.34
N TYR A 25 -7.14 -19.73 -6.99
CA TYR A 25 -7.90 -20.88 -6.51
C TYR A 25 -9.07 -21.26 -7.43
N GLY A 26 -9.33 -20.48 -8.48
CA GLY A 26 -10.43 -20.74 -9.41
C GLY A 26 -11.81 -20.61 -8.75
N PHE A 27 -11.92 -19.76 -7.72
CA PHE A 27 -13.20 -19.55 -7.06
C PHE A 27 -14.14 -18.73 -7.96
N SER A 28 -15.43 -19.02 -7.91
CA SER A 28 -16.45 -18.10 -8.43
C SER A 28 -16.43 -16.80 -7.64
N HIS A 29 -16.99 -15.74 -8.19
CA HIS A 29 -17.10 -14.45 -7.52
C HIS A 29 -17.76 -14.55 -6.14
N GLU A 30 -18.86 -15.29 -6.04
CA GLU A 30 -19.57 -15.54 -4.78
C GLU A 30 -18.68 -16.24 -3.75
N LYS A 31 -17.99 -17.32 -4.17
CA LYS A 31 -17.11 -18.08 -3.29
C LYS A 31 -15.86 -17.26 -2.88
N ALA A 32 -15.34 -16.43 -3.77
CA ALA A 32 -14.26 -15.51 -3.45
C ALA A 32 -14.70 -14.48 -2.40
N TYR A 33 -15.91 -13.94 -2.54
CA TYR A 33 -16.49 -13.04 -1.55
C TYR A 33 -16.64 -13.70 -0.18
N GLU A 34 -17.20 -14.90 -0.10
CA GLU A 34 -17.32 -15.67 1.16
C GLU A 34 -15.93 -15.90 1.80
N ALA A 35 -14.93 -16.29 1.00
CA ALA A 35 -13.58 -16.50 1.47
C ALA A 35 -12.95 -15.21 2.04
N VAL A 36 -13.21 -14.06 1.42
CA VAL A 36 -12.80 -12.74 1.93
C VAL A 36 -13.48 -12.42 3.25
N GLN A 37 -14.80 -12.70 3.41
CA GLN A 37 -15.48 -12.47 4.69
C GLN A 37 -14.87 -13.35 5.79
N LYS A 38 -14.62 -14.62 5.50
CA LYS A 38 -13.99 -15.54 6.45
C LYS A 38 -12.57 -15.13 6.85
N TYR A 39 -11.79 -14.63 5.90
CA TYR A 39 -10.48 -14.02 6.19
C TYR A 39 -10.62 -12.81 7.12
N ARG A 40 -11.58 -11.92 6.85
CA ARG A 40 -11.81 -10.69 7.61
C ARG A 40 -12.19 -10.96 9.08
N GLU A 41 -12.89 -12.05 9.39
CA GLU A 41 -13.24 -12.41 10.77
C GLU A 41 -12.00 -12.44 11.68
N ARG A 42 -10.94 -13.14 11.25
CA ARG A 42 -9.69 -13.21 12.01
C ARG A 42 -8.82 -11.96 11.80
N TYR A 43 -8.75 -11.48 10.56
CA TYR A 43 -7.87 -10.37 10.23
C TYR A 43 -8.26 -9.12 11.01
N ASN A 44 -9.53 -8.76 11.07
CA ASN A 44 -9.99 -7.53 11.72
C ASN A 44 -9.83 -7.53 13.25
N THR A 45 -9.69 -8.69 13.88
CA THR A 45 -9.53 -8.82 15.33
C THR A 45 -8.08 -9.01 15.75
N THR A 46 -7.36 -9.91 15.09
CA THR A 46 -6.02 -10.33 15.47
C THR A 46 -4.99 -10.08 14.40
N GLY A 47 -5.26 -10.56 13.18
CA GLY A 47 -4.29 -10.56 12.08
C GLY A 47 -3.83 -9.17 11.66
N ILE A 48 -4.67 -8.15 11.84
CA ILE A 48 -4.34 -6.76 11.54
C ILE A 48 -3.12 -6.25 12.32
N PHE A 49 -2.88 -6.77 13.51
CA PHE A 49 -1.77 -6.40 14.38
C PHE A 49 -0.58 -7.38 14.31
N GLU A 50 -0.72 -8.48 13.56
CA GLU A 50 0.36 -9.42 13.28
C GLU A 50 1.29 -8.89 12.17
N CYS A 51 1.73 -7.65 12.29
CA CYS A 51 2.62 -6.96 11.37
C CYS A 51 3.69 -6.20 12.15
N LYS A 52 4.73 -5.77 11.42
CA LYS A 52 5.82 -4.98 12.00
C LYS A 52 6.12 -3.81 11.06
N LEU A 53 6.54 -2.70 11.63
CA LEU A 53 7.13 -1.63 10.84
C LEU A 53 8.50 -2.06 10.32
N TYR A 54 8.83 -1.62 9.11
CA TYR A 54 10.21 -1.70 8.65
C TYR A 54 11.11 -0.85 9.57
N PRO A 55 12.37 -1.26 9.77
CA PRO A 55 13.32 -0.46 10.53
C PRO A 55 13.41 0.97 9.98
N GLY A 56 13.47 1.96 10.85
CA GLY A 56 13.65 3.36 10.47
C GLY A 56 12.39 4.11 10.00
N VAL A 57 11.23 3.46 9.81
CA VAL A 57 10.00 4.12 9.28
C VAL A 57 9.63 5.38 10.04
N GLU A 58 9.53 5.31 11.37
CA GLU A 58 9.12 6.46 12.18
C GLU A 58 10.13 7.62 12.04
N LYS A 59 11.43 7.32 12.13
CA LYS A 59 12.50 8.30 11.97
C LYS A 59 12.44 8.94 10.59
N CYS A 60 12.31 8.14 9.53
CA CYS A 60 12.21 8.62 8.15
C CYS A 60 11.04 9.61 7.99
N ILE A 61 9.84 9.24 8.44
CA ILE A 61 8.66 10.11 8.33
C ILE A 61 8.86 11.42 9.11
N ARG A 62 9.41 11.37 10.33
CA ARG A 62 9.69 12.58 11.12
C ARG A 62 10.69 13.49 10.40
N THR A 63 11.78 12.94 9.86
CA THR A 63 12.77 13.71 9.09
C THR A 63 12.14 14.37 7.87
N LEU A 64 11.31 13.65 7.09
CA LEU A 64 10.59 14.22 5.95
C LEU A 64 9.65 15.37 6.38
N LYS A 65 8.95 15.22 7.49
CA LYS A 65 8.09 16.29 8.02
C LYS A 65 8.90 17.51 8.47
N GLU A 66 10.06 17.32 9.11
CA GLU A 66 10.99 18.39 9.49
C GLU A 66 11.53 19.14 8.26
N GLN A 67 11.67 18.44 7.12
CA GLN A 67 12.03 19.02 5.82
C GLN A 67 10.84 19.73 5.12
N GLY A 68 9.65 19.71 5.71
CA GLY A 68 8.45 20.38 5.19
C GLY A 68 7.58 19.55 4.27
N TYR A 69 7.88 18.24 4.09
CA TYR A 69 7.02 17.37 3.28
C TYR A 69 5.70 17.06 3.97
N ARG A 70 4.64 16.96 3.16
CA ARG A 70 3.38 16.36 3.57
C ARG A 70 3.41 14.86 3.33
N ILE A 71 2.95 14.10 4.31
CA ILE A 71 2.99 12.64 4.29
C ILE A 71 1.58 12.08 4.24
N GLY A 72 1.26 11.40 3.15
CA GLY A 72 0.00 10.69 2.97
C GLY A 72 0.20 9.18 2.86
N MET A 73 -0.71 8.40 3.42
CA MET A 73 -0.80 6.97 3.14
C MET A 73 -1.80 6.73 2.01
N ALA A 74 -1.39 5.97 0.99
CA ALA A 74 -2.25 5.50 -0.11
C ALA A 74 -2.16 3.96 -0.20
N SER A 75 -3.14 3.23 0.29
CA SER A 75 -3.08 1.78 0.42
C SER A 75 -4.29 1.06 -0.16
N SER A 76 -4.08 -0.06 -0.86
CA SER A 76 -5.17 -0.99 -1.26
C SER A 76 -5.80 -1.73 -0.07
N LYS A 77 -5.28 -1.56 1.13
CA LYS A 77 -5.93 -1.99 2.37
C LYS A 77 -7.08 -1.03 2.72
N PRO A 78 -8.19 -1.50 3.32
CA PRO A 78 -9.28 -0.63 3.76
C PRO A 78 -8.79 0.52 4.66
N GLU A 79 -9.26 1.73 4.41
CA GLU A 79 -8.81 2.96 5.11
C GLU A 79 -8.90 2.83 6.64
N VAL A 80 -10.00 2.26 7.14
CA VAL A 80 -10.18 2.00 8.58
C VAL A 80 -9.09 1.08 9.11
N SER A 81 -8.69 0.06 8.34
CA SER A 81 -7.62 -0.85 8.73
C SER A 81 -6.26 -0.16 8.75
N CYS A 82 -6.01 0.72 7.77
CA CYS A 82 -4.79 1.53 7.75
C CYS A 82 -4.68 2.40 9.00
N ARG A 83 -5.73 3.13 9.35
CA ARG A 83 -5.76 3.99 10.56
C ARG A 83 -5.51 3.19 11.83
N ARG A 84 -6.18 2.04 12.00
CA ARG A 84 -5.98 1.15 13.17
C ARG A 84 -4.54 0.65 13.30
N ILE A 85 -3.88 0.33 12.18
CA ILE A 85 -2.47 -0.09 12.18
C ILE A 85 -1.57 1.08 12.60
N LEU A 86 -1.78 2.26 12.01
CA LEU A 86 -0.99 3.45 12.36
C LEU A 86 -1.18 3.88 13.82
N GLU A 87 -2.40 3.76 14.35
CA GLU A 87 -2.69 3.97 15.77
C GLU A 87 -1.97 2.96 16.66
N HIS A 88 -2.03 1.67 16.30
CA HIS A 88 -1.37 0.60 17.04
C HIS A 88 0.16 0.85 17.18
N PHE A 89 0.78 1.40 16.15
CA PHE A 89 2.21 1.77 16.18
C PHE A 89 2.47 3.19 16.71
N GLY A 90 1.44 3.95 17.07
CA GLY A 90 1.58 5.31 17.58
C GLY A 90 2.05 6.34 16.56
N ILE A 91 2.00 6.02 15.26
CA ILE A 91 2.51 6.88 14.19
C ILE A 91 1.42 7.57 13.34
N LEU A 92 0.14 7.34 13.65
CA LEU A 92 -0.95 8.00 12.93
C LEU A 92 -0.81 9.55 12.88
N PRO A 93 -0.42 10.24 13.97
CA PRO A 93 -0.27 11.70 13.96
C PRO A 93 0.82 12.22 13.01
N LEU A 94 1.71 11.35 12.50
CA LEU A 94 2.74 11.73 11.54
C LEU A 94 2.22 11.84 10.11
N PHE A 95 1.02 11.30 9.84
CA PHE A 95 0.40 11.33 8.51
C PHE A 95 -0.59 12.50 8.43
N ASP A 96 -0.46 13.31 7.37
CA ASP A 96 -1.37 14.42 7.09
C ASP A 96 -2.68 13.91 6.50
N ASP A 97 -2.67 12.74 5.83
CA ASP A 97 -3.86 12.05 5.37
C ASP A 97 -3.64 10.52 5.28
N VAL A 98 -4.72 9.78 5.37
CA VAL A 98 -4.74 8.32 5.20
C VAL A 98 -5.87 7.97 4.26
N VAL A 99 -5.54 7.47 3.08
CA VAL A 99 -6.49 7.04 2.06
C VAL A 99 -6.28 5.56 1.80
N GLY A 100 -7.35 4.80 1.92
CA GLY A 100 -7.34 3.36 1.67
C GLY A 100 -8.48 2.92 0.76
N ALA A 101 -8.56 1.63 0.49
CA ALA A 101 -9.71 1.04 -0.18
C ALA A 101 -10.99 1.24 0.64
N THR A 102 -12.15 1.17 -0.02
CA THR A 102 -13.46 1.10 0.61
C THR A 102 -13.90 -0.35 0.80
N PHE A 103 -14.78 -0.61 1.76
CA PHE A 103 -15.29 -1.98 1.98
C PHE A 103 -16.29 -2.42 0.91
N ASP A 104 -16.94 -1.48 0.26
CA ASP A 104 -17.93 -1.71 -0.81
C ASP A 104 -17.28 -1.89 -2.21
N GLY A 105 -15.95 -1.76 -2.31
CA GLY A 105 -15.20 -1.93 -3.55
C GLY A 105 -15.31 -0.76 -4.53
N THR A 106 -15.93 0.35 -4.14
CA THR A 106 -16.03 1.55 -5.01
C THR A 106 -14.67 2.25 -5.21
N ARG A 107 -13.69 1.94 -4.36
CA ARG A 107 -12.32 2.41 -4.45
C ARG A 107 -11.39 1.31 -3.95
N ASP A 108 -10.82 0.50 -4.85
CA ASP A 108 -9.93 -0.60 -4.49
C ASP A 108 -8.63 -0.64 -5.31
N LYS A 109 -8.62 -0.05 -6.51
CA LYS A 109 -7.43 0.06 -7.34
C LYS A 109 -6.50 1.17 -6.86
N LYS A 110 -5.19 0.97 -7.03
CA LYS A 110 -4.19 1.98 -6.63
C LYS A 110 -4.46 3.34 -7.27
N SER A 111 -4.81 3.39 -8.56
CA SER A 111 -5.11 4.65 -9.24
C SER A 111 -6.35 5.38 -8.68
N GLU A 112 -7.36 4.63 -8.24
CA GLU A 112 -8.57 5.23 -7.61
C GLU A 112 -8.24 5.83 -6.24
N ILE A 113 -7.41 5.12 -5.46
CA ILE A 113 -6.93 5.59 -4.16
C ILE A 113 -6.09 6.85 -4.33
N LEU A 114 -5.19 6.86 -5.31
CA LEU A 114 -4.36 8.03 -5.61
C LEU A 114 -5.19 9.22 -6.13
N LYS A 115 -6.24 8.98 -6.93
CA LYS A 115 -7.20 10.02 -7.34
C LYS A 115 -7.85 10.69 -6.13
N GLU A 116 -8.22 9.90 -5.12
CA GLU A 116 -8.77 10.44 -3.88
C GLU A 116 -7.74 11.26 -3.10
N VAL A 117 -6.48 10.80 -3.00
CA VAL A 117 -5.39 11.61 -2.41
C VAL A 117 -5.26 12.94 -3.14
N MET A 118 -5.20 12.91 -4.47
CA MET A 118 -5.07 14.11 -5.29
C MET A 118 -6.28 15.04 -5.17
N HIS A 119 -7.48 14.50 -4.97
CA HIS A 119 -8.67 15.28 -4.72
C HIS A 119 -8.57 16.01 -3.37
N ARG A 120 -8.20 15.30 -2.29
CA ARG A 120 -8.00 15.88 -0.95
C ARG A 120 -6.87 16.91 -0.93
N TRP A 121 -5.83 16.68 -1.74
CA TRP A 121 -4.66 17.55 -1.88
C TRP A 121 -4.67 18.38 -3.16
N SER A 122 -5.84 18.80 -3.61
CA SER A 122 -6.04 19.51 -4.88
C SER A 122 -5.27 20.83 -5.01
N HIS A 123 -4.78 21.38 -3.89
CA HIS A 123 -3.92 22.56 -3.83
C HIS A 123 -2.42 22.23 -4.08
N ILE A 124 -2.04 20.95 -4.16
CA ILE A 124 -0.67 20.52 -4.43
C ILE A 124 -0.56 20.10 -5.90
N PRO A 125 0.34 20.70 -6.69
CA PRO A 125 0.57 20.29 -8.08
C PRO A 125 1.04 18.83 -8.16
N LYS A 126 0.65 18.12 -9.21
CA LYS A 126 1.12 16.73 -9.47
C LYS A 126 2.64 16.61 -9.54
N SER A 127 3.31 17.65 -10.07
CA SER A 127 4.78 17.71 -10.17
C SER A 127 5.48 17.74 -8.81
N GLU A 128 4.75 18.05 -7.74
CA GLU A 128 5.26 18.07 -6.36
C GLU A 128 4.82 16.81 -5.58
N MET A 129 4.13 15.87 -6.23
CA MET A 129 3.73 14.60 -5.63
C MET A 129 4.65 13.47 -6.06
N CYS A 130 5.05 12.63 -5.11
CA CYS A 130 5.77 11.40 -5.36
C CYS A 130 5.12 10.25 -4.60
N LEU A 131 4.81 9.14 -5.30
CA LEU A 131 4.41 7.91 -4.66
C LEU A 131 5.65 7.10 -4.30
N ILE A 132 5.76 6.68 -3.06
CA ILE A 132 6.75 5.69 -2.62
C ILE A 132 6.04 4.34 -2.57
N GLY A 133 6.53 3.37 -3.33
CA GLY A 133 5.88 2.07 -3.47
C GLY A 133 6.87 0.92 -3.64
N ASP A 134 6.38 -0.30 -3.42
CA ASP A 134 7.19 -1.51 -3.47
C ASP A 134 6.72 -2.54 -4.49
N THR A 135 5.67 -2.22 -5.27
CA THR A 135 5.09 -3.14 -6.26
C THR A 135 4.77 -2.47 -7.57
N MET A 136 4.58 -3.27 -8.63
CA MET A 136 4.11 -2.79 -9.94
C MET A 136 2.70 -2.17 -9.88
N PHE A 137 1.89 -2.49 -8.86
CA PHE A 137 0.59 -1.82 -8.65
C PHE A 137 0.79 -0.34 -8.32
N ASP A 138 1.82 -0.02 -7.53
CA ASP A 138 2.18 1.36 -7.17
C ASP A 138 2.69 2.10 -8.40
N VAL A 139 3.64 1.50 -9.11
CA VAL A 139 4.23 2.08 -10.32
C VAL A 139 3.17 2.36 -11.39
N ASN A 140 2.31 1.38 -11.68
CA ASN A 140 1.25 1.53 -12.67
C ASN A 140 0.21 2.57 -12.24
N GLY A 141 -0.16 2.60 -10.95
CA GLY A 141 -1.09 3.61 -10.42
C GLY A 141 -0.54 5.03 -10.52
N ALA A 142 0.73 5.23 -10.19
CA ALA A 142 1.41 6.52 -10.32
C ALA A 142 1.50 6.95 -11.80
N LYS A 143 1.90 6.04 -12.67
CA LYS A 143 2.03 6.27 -14.11
C LYS A 143 0.69 6.66 -14.77
N GLU A 144 -0.40 5.96 -14.43
CA GLU A 144 -1.75 6.29 -14.92
C GLU A 144 -2.14 7.74 -14.61
N LEU A 145 -1.69 8.26 -13.48
CA LEU A 145 -2.04 9.62 -13.02
C LEU A 145 -0.99 10.68 -13.35
N GLY A 146 0.16 10.27 -13.89
CA GLY A 146 1.25 11.18 -14.24
C GLY A 146 1.93 11.81 -13.01
N ILE A 147 2.05 11.05 -11.91
CA ILE A 147 2.85 11.42 -10.74
C ILE A 147 4.14 10.58 -10.68
N ALA A 148 5.19 11.13 -10.09
CA ALA A 148 6.44 10.41 -9.89
C ALA A 148 6.25 9.19 -8.99
N CYS A 149 7.02 8.13 -9.23
CA CYS A 149 7.09 6.96 -8.37
C CYS A 149 8.54 6.65 -8.01
N LEU A 150 8.83 6.59 -6.72
CA LEU A 150 10.09 6.13 -6.16
C LEU A 150 9.88 4.71 -5.62
N ALA A 151 10.68 3.75 -6.09
CA ALA A 151 10.56 2.38 -5.63
C ALA A 151 11.39 2.13 -4.36
N VAL A 152 10.97 1.15 -3.56
CA VAL A 152 11.78 0.63 -2.44
C VAL A 152 12.07 -0.85 -2.69
N SER A 153 13.33 -1.28 -2.45
CA SER A 153 13.77 -2.64 -2.75
C SER A 153 13.48 -3.66 -1.65
N PHE A 154 13.19 -3.19 -0.45
CA PHE A 154 12.93 -4.02 0.73
C PHE A 154 11.46 -4.47 0.86
N GLY A 155 10.63 -4.21 -0.16
CA GLY A 155 9.24 -4.65 -0.25
C GLY A 155 9.07 -6.00 -0.95
N PHE A 156 7.95 -6.17 -1.67
CA PHE A 156 7.54 -7.46 -2.25
C PHE A 156 7.66 -7.52 -3.77
N GLY A 157 7.85 -6.38 -4.44
CA GLY A 157 7.90 -6.29 -5.90
C GLY A 157 9.27 -6.62 -6.50
N ASP A 158 9.29 -6.83 -7.81
CA ASP A 158 10.53 -7.00 -8.55
C ASP A 158 11.11 -5.64 -8.92
N VAL A 159 12.27 -5.32 -8.33
CA VAL A 159 12.97 -4.05 -8.55
C VAL A 159 13.35 -3.83 -10.02
N LYS A 160 13.68 -4.91 -10.73
CA LYS A 160 14.04 -4.82 -12.15
C LYS A 160 12.83 -4.40 -12.98
N GLU A 161 11.68 -5.04 -12.76
CA GLU A 161 10.43 -4.67 -13.44
C GLU A 161 10.04 -3.22 -13.15
N MET A 162 10.16 -2.78 -11.89
CA MET A 162 9.86 -1.39 -11.50
C MET A 162 10.79 -0.38 -12.16
N LYS A 163 12.10 -0.68 -12.28
CA LYS A 163 13.05 0.15 -13.02
C LYS A 163 12.71 0.25 -14.51
N GLU A 164 12.39 -0.89 -15.13
CA GLU A 164 11.99 -0.94 -16.55
C GLU A 164 10.68 -0.17 -16.80
N ALA A 165 9.79 -0.12 -15.82
CA ALA A 165 8.56 0.64 -15.89
C ALA A 165 8.73 2.17 -15.72
N GLY A 166 9.91 2.65 -15.31
CA GLY A 166 10.26 4.06 -15.30
C GLY A 166 10.06 4.76 -13.96
N VAL A 167 10.33 4.08 -12.84
CA VAL A 167 10.44 4.75 -11.54
C VAL A 167 11.60 5.75 -11.55
N ILE A 168 11.48 6.85 -10.79
CA ILE A 168 12.50 7.91 -10.75
C ILE A 168 13.77 7.51 -9.98
N GLY A 169 13.69 6.46 -9.17
CA GLY A 169 14.80 5.93 -8.38
C GLY A 169 14.38 4.70 -7.59
N VAL A 170 15.34 4.11 -6.89
CA VAL A 170 15.12 3.00 -5.97
C VAL A 170 15.89 3.28 -4.70
N CYS A 171 15.23 3.17 -3.54
CA CYS A 171 15.88 3.24 -2.22
C CYS A 171 15.98 1.85 -1.63
N ASP A 172 17.14 1.53 -1.10
CA ASP A 172 17.42 0.21 -0.48
C ASP A 172 17.18 0.21 1.03
N SER A 173 16.93 1.37 1.62
CA SER A 173 16.59 1.53 3.04
C SER A 173 15.68 2.73 3.29
N MET A 174 15.07 2.78 4.48
CA MET A 174 14.28 3.94 4.91
C MET A 174 15.15 5.19 5.16
N GLU A 175 16.43 5.01 5.44
CA GLU A 175 17.38 6.10 5.68
C GLU A 175 17.70 6.89 4.41
N GLU A 176 17.55 6.29 3.23
CA GLU A 176 17.83 6.93 1.93
C GLU A 176 16.69 7.84 1.47
N LEU A 177 15.45 7.61 1.96
CA LEU A 177 14.28 8.36 1.50
C LEU A 177 14.32 9.87 1.78
N PRO A 178 14.88 10.37 2.89
CA PRO A 178 14.98 11.81 3.16
C PRO A 178 16.11 12.52 2.42
N GLY A 179 16.99 11.80 1.72
CA GLY A 179 18.13 12.32 0.95
C GLY A 179 17.79 12.49 -0.51
#